data_987782f9184a58a2e0e4c07e8d5f51df
#
_entry.id   987782f9184a58a2e0e4c07e8d5f51df
#
_cell.length_a   1.000
_cell.length_b   1.000
_cell.length_c   1.000
_cell.angle_alpha   90.00
_cell.angle_beta   90.00
_cell.angle_gamma   90.00
#
_symmetry.space_group_name_H-M   'P 1'
#
loop_
_entity.id
_entity.type
_entity.pdbx_description
1 polymer ?
#
loop_
_entity_poly.entity_id
_entity_poly.type
_entity_poly.pdbx_seq_one_letter_code
_entity_poly.pdbx_strand_id
1 'polypeptide(L)'
;MVSVQNPYSLINRTYEVGLAEMSVREKVGLLAYSPLAFGMLSGKYLNGQMPEGSRLKLYSKNFPRYQGTRSQLAVEEYYKVAQKHGISLTQMSLAFVNMQPFVDSNIIGATKLDQLEENINSVQIELSDEMIADINAIHENNPSPAP
;
A
#
# COMPACT_ATOMS: atom_id res chain seq x y z
N MET A 1 -17.49 -18.83 -5.97
CA MET A 1 -16.91 -17.47 -6.12
C MET A 1 -15.47 -17.67 -6.57
N VAL A 2 -14.99 -16.90 -7.54
CA VAL A 2 -13.64 -17.11 -8.11
C VAL A 2 -12.61 -16.20 -7.43
N SER A 3 -12.98 -14.97 -7.13
CA SER A 3 -12.13 -13.98 -6.47
C SER A 3 -12.95 -12.97 -5.68
N VAL A 4 -12.28 -12.24 -4.80
CA VAL A 4 -12.84 -11.11 -4.04
C VAL A 4 -12.04 -9.86 -4.39
N GLN A 5 -12.67 -8.71 -4.48
CA GLN A 5 -12.00 -7.43 -4.66
C GLN A 5 -12.18 -6.56 -3.43
N ASN A 6 -11.05 -6.21 -2.78
CA ASN A 6 -11.03 -5.38 -1.57
C ASN A 6 -9.82 -4.44 -1.57
N PRO A 7 -9.87 -3.31 -0.82
CA PRO A 7 -8.70 -2.48 -0.62
C PRO A 7 -7.67 -3.24 0.22
N TYR A 8 -6.41 -3.17 -0.17
CA TYR A 8 -5.30 -3.71 0.61
C TYR A 8 -4.02 -2.92 0.35
N SER A 9 -3.37 -2.49 1.42
CA SER A 9 -2.14 -1.70 1.36
C SER A 9 -1.45 -1.67 2.72
N LEU A 10 -0.23 -1.12 2.82
CA LEU A 10 0.48 -0.94 4.09
C LEU A 10 -0.32 -0.18 5.16
N ILE A 11 -1.21 0.75 4.77
CA ILE A 11 -2.05 1.52 5.71
C ILE A 11 -3.50 1.02 5.81
N ASN A 12 -3.82 -0.07 5.11
CA ASN A 12 -5.09 -0.78 5.24
C ASN A 12 -4.85 -2.29 5.13
N ARG A 13 -4.65 -2.94 6.26
CA ARG A 13 -4.44 -4.38 6.38
C ARG A 13 -5.65 -5.11 7.00
N THR A 14 -6.83 -4.47 6.95
CA THR A 14 -8.06 -5.03 7.54
C THR A 14 -8.47 -6.38 6.94
N TYR A 15 -8.07 -6.67 5.71
CA TYR A 15 -8.30 -7.96 5.06
C TYR A 15 -7.63 -9.13 5.80
N GLU A 16 -6.52 -8.88 6.50
CA GLU A 16 -5.78 -9.89 7.27
C GLU A 16 -6.56 -10.39 8.51
N VAL A 17 -7.57 -9.63 8.96
CA VAL A 17 -8.36 -9.96 10.15
C VAL A 17 -9.47 -11.00 9.81
N GLY A 18 -9.09 -12.12 9.20
CA GLY A 18 -9.98 -13.25 8.91
C GLY A 18 -10.21 -13.52 7.42
N LEU A 19 -10.40 -12.51 6.56
CA LEU A 19 -10.64 -12.73 5.13
C LEU A 19 -9.42 -13.33 4.41
N ALA A 20 -8.21 -13.00 4.81
CA ALA A 20 -6.99 -13.58 4.27
C ALA A 20 -6.94 -15.11 4.51
N GLU A 21 -7.26 -15.56 5.73
CA GLU A 21 -7.32 -16.98 6.05
C GLU A 21 -8.41 -17.70 5.21
N MET A 22 -9.59 -17.11 5.09
CA MET A 22 -10.65 -17.65 4.25
C MET A 22 -10.23 -17.74 2.78
N SER A 23 -9.56 -16.71 2.25
CA SER A 23 -9.05 -16.71 0.88
C SER A 23 -8.13 -17.89 0.61
N VAL A 24 -7.20 -18.15 1.52
CA VAL A 24 -6.25 -19.28 1.40
C VAL A 24 -6.98 -20.63 1.51
N ARG A 25 -7.89 -20.79 2.48
CA ARG A 25 -8.62 -22.04 2.72
C ARG A 25 -9.59 -22.37 1.59
N GLU A 26 -10.34 -21.40 1.13
CA GLU A 26 -11.36 -21.56 0.08
C GLU A 26 -10.79 -21.41 -1.34
N LYS A 27 -9.50 -21.12 -1.48
CA LYS A 27 -8.83 -20.86 -2.76
C LYS A 27 -9.56 -19.78 -3.58
N VAL A 28 -9.94 -18.70 -2.91
CA VAL A 28 -10.59 -17.53 -3.48
C VAL A 28 -9.68 -16.32 -3.25
N GLY A 29 -8.87 -15.99 -4.24
CA GLY A 29 -7.84 -14.98 -4.10
C GLY A 29 -8.37 -13.54 -4.10
N LEU A 30 -7.56 -12.65 -3.55
CA LEU A 30 -7.82 -11.22 -3.49
C LEU A 30 -7.33 -10.52 -4.76
N LEU A 31 -8.22 -9.75 -5.38
CA LEU A 31 -7.86 -8.67 -6.30
C LEU A 31 -7.69 -7.40 -5.47
N ALA A 32 -6.44 -7.10 -5.07
CA ALA A 32 -6.14 -5.98 -4.19
C ALA A 32 -6.23 -4.66 -4.97
N TYR A 33 -7.11 -3.73 -4.56
CA TYR A 33 -7.14 -2.39 -5.12
C TYR A 33 -6.60 -1.34 -4.16
N SER A 34 -6.21 -0.19 -4.70
CA SER A 34 -5.59 0.92 -3.96
C SER A 34 -4.32 0.54 -3.17
N PRO A 35 -3.39 -0.25 -3.74
CA PRO A 35 -2.18 -0.68 -3.05
C PRO A 35 -1.29 0.50 -2.64
N LEU A 36 -1.38 1.63 -3.35
CA LEU A 36 -0.69 2.89 -3.02
C LEU A 36 -1.59 3.88 -2.24
N ALA A 37 -2.73 3.42 -1.70
CA ALA A 37 -3.59 4.23 -0.84
C ALA A 37 -3.89 5.61 -1.44
N PHE A 38 -4.44 5.63 -2.67
CA PHE A 38 -4.77 6.85 -3.41
C PHE A 38 -3.54 7.73 -3.73
N GLY A 39 -2.35 7.15 -3.67
CA GLY A 39 -1.07 7.81 -3.90
C GLY A 39 -0.37 8.32 -2.64
N MET A 40 -0.90 8.07 -1.44
CA MET A 40 -0.20 8.36 -0.18
C MET A 40 1.13 7.64 -0.09
N LEU A 41 1.14 6.36 -0.43
CA LEU A 41 2.31 5.49 -0.40
C LEU A 41 3.26 5.66 -1.61
N SER A 42 3.08 6.70 -2.42
CA SER A 42 4.09 7.14 -3.38
C SER A 42 5.05 8.20 -2.81
N GLY A 43 4.82 8.66 -1.59
CA GLY A 43 5.64 9.69 -0.95
C GLY A 43 5.38 11.14 -1.42
N LYS A 44 4.60 11.35 -2.49
CA LYS A 44 4.39 12.68 -3.07
C LYS A 44 3.63 13.68 -2.20
N TYR A 45 3.00 13.19 -1.13
CA TYR A 45 2.26 14.03 -0.17
C TYR A 45 2.99 14.24 1.16
N LEU A 46 4.21 13.71 1.29
CA LEU A 46 5.05 13.91 2.48
C LEU A 46 5.31 15.41 2.72
N ASN A 47 5.50 15.77 3.98
CA ASN A 47 5.73 17.16 4.41
C ASN A 47 4.61 18.13 3.99
N GLY A 48 3.36 17.64 3.88
CA GLY A 48 2.21 18.46 3.52
C GLY A 48 2.16 18.89 2.05
N GLN A 49 2.98 18.30 1.19
CA GLN A 49 2.97 18.60 -0.24
C GLN A 49 1.66 18.17 -0.89
N MET A 50 1.16 19.00 -1.81
CA MET A 50 -0.04 18.75 -2.60
C MET A 50 0.24 19.10 -4.07
N PRO A 51 0.94 18.22 -4.82
CA PRO A 51 1.29 18.51 -6.20
C PRO A 51 0.06 18.79 -7.07
N GLU A 52 0.21 19.73 -8.03
CA GLU A 52 -0.82 20.04 -9.00
C GLU A 52 -1.26 18.78 -9.77
N GLY A 53 -2.57 18.66 -10.01
CA GLY A 53 -3.16 17.51 -10.70
C GLY A 53 -3.13 16.21 -9.90
N SER A 54 -2.62 16.22 -8.65
CA SER A 54 -2.63 15.02 -7.80
C SER A 54 -4.04 14.67 -7.32
N ARG A 55 -4.29 13.38 -7.15
CA ARG A 55 -5.63 12.88 -6.77
C ARG A 55 -6.16 13.49 -5.47
N LEU A 56 -5.34 13.63 -4.44
CA LEU A 56 -5.79 14.24 -3.18
C LEU A 56 -6.08 15.72 -3.35
N LYS A 57 -5.35 16.45 -4.18
CA LYS A 57 -5.65 17.86 -4.47
C LYS A 57 -6.99 18.02 -5.18
N LEU A 58 -7.28 17.16 -6.16
CA LEU A 58 -8.51 17.22 -6.95
C LEU A 58 -9.74 16.67 -6.22
N TYR A 59 -9.57 15.63 -5.41
CA TYR A 59 -10.68 14.81 -4.87
C TYR A 59 -10.62 14.64 -3.35
N SER A 60 -9.96 15.55 -2.62
CA SER A 60 -9.77 15.45 -1.16
C SER A 60 -11.06 15.17 -0.38
N LYS A 61 -12.15 15.83 -0.75
CA LYS A 61 -13.45 15.68 -0.09
C LYS A 61 -14.04 14.27 -0.18
N ASN A 62 -13.66 13.51 -1.21
CA ASN A 62 -14.22 12.18 -1.47
C ASN A 62 -13.48 11.06 -0.71
N PHE A 63 -12.27 11.34 -0.21
CA PHE A 63 -11.40 10.33 0.41
C PHE A 63 -10.79 10.79 1.73
N PRO A 64 -11.61 11.13 2.74
CA PRO A 64 -11.13 11.68 4.02
C PRO A 64 -10.24 10.70 4.80
N ARG A 65 -10.43 9.38 4.64
CA ARG A 65 -9.67 8.34 5.34
C ARG A 65 -8.16 8.43 5.11
N TYR A 66 -7.72 8.90 3.95
CA TYR A 66 -6.30 9.03 3.62
C TYR A 66 -5.65 10.31 4.17
N GLN A 67 -6.44 11.26 4.70
CA GLN A 67 -5.97 12.57 5.14
C GLN A 67 -5.85 12.70 6.66
N GLY A 68 -6.23 11.64 7.39
CA GLY A 68 -6.12 11.60 8.84
C GLY A 68 -4.65 11.64 9.30
N THR A 69 -4.41 12.28 10.46
CA THR A 69 -3.06 12.37 11.06
C THR A 69 -2.41 11.00 11.24
N ARG A 70 -3.18 9.97 11.63
CA ARG A 70 -2.68 8.61 11.78
C ARG A 70 -2.15 8.04 10.46
N SER A 71 -2.86 8.29 9.34
CA SER A 71 -2.44 7.84 8.01
C SER A 71 -1.17 8.54 7.57
N GLN A 72 -1.05 9.85 7.81
CA GLN A 72 0.14 10.63 7.48
C GLN A 72 1.36 10.15 8.26
N LEU A 73 1.24 9.99 9.58
CA LEU A 73 2.32 9.48 10.43
C LEU A 73 2.79 8.08 9.99
N ALA A 74 1.86 7.17 9.69
CA ALA A 74 2.22 5.86 9.20
C ALA A 74 2.99 5.92 7.88
N VAL A 75 2.55 6.76 6.94
CA VAL A 75 3.26 6.95 5.65
C VAL A 75 4.67 7.48 5.85
N GLU A 76 4.87 8.43 6.78
CA GLU A 76 6.20 8.96 7.12
C GLU A 76 7.11 7.86 7.70
N GLU A 77 6.58 6.99 8.55
CA GLU A 77 7.36 5.88 9.11
C GLU A 77 7.70 4.83 8.04
N TYR A 78 6.76 4.44 7.19
CA TYR A 78 7.03 3.56 6.06
C TYR A 78 8.03 4.16 5.08
N TYR A 79 8.00 5.48 4.88
CA TYR A 79 9.01 6.17 4.07
C TYR A 79 10.41 6.03 4.65
N LYS A 80 10.58 6.17 5.97
CA LYS A 80 11.87 5.97 6.65
C LYS A 80 12.39 4.54 6.47
N VAL A 81 11.50 3.54 6.55
CA VAL A 81 11.86 2.13 6.29
C VAL A 81 12.34 1.96 4.85
N ALA A 82 11.60 2.47 3.86
CA ALA A 82 12.01 2.40 2.46
C ALA A 82 13.38 3.06 2.22
N GLN A 83 13.62 4.24 2.83
CA GLN A 83 14.91 4.93 2.76
C GLN A 83 16.06 4.11 3.41
N LYS A 84 15.81 3.50 4.58
CA LYS A 84 16.78 2.64 5.27
C LYS A 84 17.26 1.49 4.38
N HIS A 85 16.36 0.94 3.57
CA HIS A 85 16.64 -0.21 2.70
C HIS A 85 16.94 0.17 1.25
N GLY A 86 17.03 1.47 0.92
CA GLY A 86 17.47 1.95 -0.41
C GLY A 86 16.49 1.70 -1.56
N ILE A 87 15.19 1.55 -1.27
CA ILE A 87 14.13 1.40 -2.28
C ILE A 87 13.11 2.54 -2.18
N SER A 88 12.29 2.73 -3.21
CA SER A 88 11.21 3.71 -3.14
C SER A 88 10.05 3.20 -2.26
N LEU A 89 9.30 4.13 -1.66
CA LEU A 89 8.11 3.81 -0.90
C LEU A 89 7.05 3.12 -1.79
N THR A 90 6.95 3.51 -3.07
CA THR A 90 6.09 2.87 -4.07
C THR A 90 6.46 1.39 -4.24
N GLN A 91 7.74 1.12 -4.50
CA GLN A 91 8.24 -0.24 -4.69
C GLN A 91 8.01 -1.11 -3.46
N MET A 92 8.38 -0.61 -2.27
CA MET A 92 8.16 -1.32 -1.01
C MET A 92 6.67 -1.65 -0.80
N SER A 93 5.79 -0.66 -1.02
CA SER A 93 4.34 -0.83 -0.82
C SER A 93 3.74 -1.86 -1.76
N LEU A 94 4.12 -1.84 -3.04
CA LEU A 94 3.62 -2.80 -4.03
C LEU A 94 4.21 -4.19 -3.80
N ALA A 95 5.50 -4.30 -3.50
CA ALA A 95 6.15 -5.58 -3.18
C ALA A 95 5.50 -6.23 -1.96
N PHE A 96 5.17 -5.44 -0.92
CA PHE A 96 4.45 -5.94 0.25
C PHE A 96 3.08 -6.55 -0.10
N VAL A 97 2.32 -5.93 -1.00
CA VAL A 97 1.04 -6.48 -1.47
C VAL A 97 1.26 -7.73 -2.33
N ASN A 98 2.25 -7.70 -3.23
CA ASN A 98 2.54 -8.80 -4.15
C ASN A 98 3.00 -10.08 -3.44
N MET A 99 3.70 -9.97 -2.29
CA MET A 99 4.21 -11.13 -1.55
C MET A 99 3.13 -11.89 -0.76
N GLN A 100 1.93 -11.34 -0.60
CA GLN A 100 0.90 -11.95 0.23
C GLN A 100 0.31 -13.20 -0.43
N PRO A 101 0.25 -14.34 0.27
CA PRO A 101 -0.20 -15.61 -0.31
C PRO A 101 -1.70 -15.63 -0.67
N PHE A 102 -2.47 -14.66 -0.20
CA PHE A 102 -3.89 -14.51 -0.50
C PHE A 102 -4.18 -13.50 -1.63
N VAL A 103 -3.16 -12.85 -2.19
CA VAL A 103 -3.32 -11.88 -3.29
C VAL A 103 -3.07 -12.56 -4.63
N ASP A 104 -4.10 -12.67 -5.46
CA ASP A 104 -3.99 -13.18 -6.82
C ASP A 104 -3.58 -12.09 -7.81
N SER A 105 -4.00 -10.85 -7.57
CA SER A 105 -3.68 -9.72 -8.45
C SER A 105 -3.65 -8.40 -7.68
N ASN A 106 -2.64 -7.60 -7.98
CA ASN A 106 -2.48 -6.26 -7.45
C ASN A 106 -2.93 -5.25 -8.52
N ILE A 107 -4.05 -4.54 -8.26
CA ILE A 107 -4.65 -3.60 -9.22
C ILE A 107 -3.95 -2.25 -9.09
N ILE A 108 -3.07 -1.95 -10.02
CA ILE A 108 -2.32 -0.71 -10.09
C ILE A 108 -2.97 0.30 -11.02
N GLY A 109 -2.61 1.58 -10.85
CA GLY A 109 -2.96 2.66 -11.76
C GLY A 109 -1.81 3.66 -11.89
N ALA A 110 -1.54 4.08 -13.12
CA ALA A 110 -0.52 5.08 -13.43
C ALA A 110 -1.08 6.10 -14.41
N THR A 111 -0.59 7.34 -14.34
CA THR A 111 -0.92 8.42 -15.27
C THR A 111 0.27 8.81 -16.14
N LYS A 112 1.45 8.22 -15.87
CA LYS A 112 2.70 8.43 -16.59
C LYS A 112 3.41 7.10 -16.80
N LEU A 113 4.23 7.02 -17.84
CA LEU A 113 4.96 5.79 -18.18
C LEU A 113 6.00 5.41 -17.11
N ASP A 114 6.71 6.39 -16.57
CA ASP A 114 7.68 6.18 -15.47
C ASP A 114 7.03 5.54 -14.23
N GLN A 115 5.83 6.00 -13.87
CA GLN A 115 5.07 5.40 -12.78
C GLN A 115 4.63 3.96 -13.09
N LEU A 116 4.21 3.70 -14.33
CA LEU A 116 3.81 2.36 -14.75
C LEU A 116 5.00 1.40 -14.72
N GLU A 117 6.15 1.84 -15.20
CA GLU A 117 7.39 1.07 -15.18
C GLU A 117 7.83 0.76 -13.75
N GLU A 118 7.85 1.76 -12.85
CA GLU A 118 8.14 1.56 -11.42
C GLU A 118 7.18 0.53 -10.79
N ASN A 119 5.89 0.66 -11.07
CA ASN A 119 4.87 -0.24 -10.54
C ASN A 119 5.06 -1.68 -11.03
N ILE A 120 5.35 -1.88 -12.33
CA ILE A 120 5.59 -3.22 -12.90
C ILE A 120 6.86 -3.83 -12.30
N ASN A 121 7.93 -3.05 -12.20
CA ASN A 121 9.21 -3.52 -11.67
C ASN A 121 9.14 -3.91 -10.18
N SER A 122 8.11 -3.47 -9.46
CA SER A 122 7.91 -3.85 -8.04
C SER A 122 7.76 -5.37 -7.83
N VAL A 123 7.37 -6.14 -8.86
CA VAL A 123 7.27 -7.61 -8.77
C VAL A 123 8.62 -8.30 -8.63
N GLN A 124 9.71 -7.60 -8.95
CA GLN A 124 11.08 -8.11 -8.83
C GLN A 124 11.71 -7.77 -7.47
N ILE A 125 11.02 -7.00 -6.65
CA ILE A 125 11.53 -6.58 -5.33
C ILE A 125 11.19 -7.66 -4.30
N GLU A 126 12.22 -8.24 -3.72
CA GLU A 126 12.11 -9.13 -2.58
C GLU A 126 12.34 -8.33 -1.29
N LEU A 127 11.37 -8.38 -0.39
CA LEU A 127 11.49 -7.73 0.92
C LEU A 127 12.26 -8.67 1.86
N SER A 128 13.34 -8.16 2.48
CA SER A 128 14.09 -8.92 3.49
C SER A 128 13.27 -9.11 4.77
N ASP A 129 13.62 -10.12 5.56
CA ASP A 129 12.98 -10.38 6.87
C ASP A 129 13.08 -9.16 7.79
N GLU A 130 14.20 -8.42 7.75
CA GLU A 130 14.38 -7.18 8.50
C GLU A 130 13.38 -6.12 8.06
N MET A 131 13.21 -5.93 6.75
CA MET A 131 12.25 -4.96 6.21
C MET A 131 10.81 -5.33 6.56
N ILE A 132 10.48 -6.61 6.49
CA ILE A 132 9.15 -7.12 6.89
C ILE A 132 8.91 -6.89 8.39
N ALA A 133 9.92 -7.11 9.24
CA ALA A 133 9.83 -6.82 10.67
C ALA A 133 9.62 -5.33 10.95
N ASP A 134 10.35 -4.45 10.28
CA ASP A 134 10.18 -2.98 10.38
C ASP A 134 8.75 -2.57 9.95
N ILE A 135 8.25 -3.11 8.83
CA ILE A 135 6.88 -2.87 8.34
C ILE A 135 5.83 -3.32 9.37
N ASN A 136 6.01 -4.49 9.94
CA ASN A 136 5.07 -5.05 10.93
C ASN A 136 5.07 -4.25 12.23
N ALA A 137 6.22 -3.79 12.71
CA ALA A 137 6.33 -2.93 13.89
C ALA A 137 5.53 -1.62 13.73
N ILE A 138 5.55 -1.01 12.54
CA ILE A 138 4.72 0.17 12.26
C ILE A 138 3.23 -0.18 12.32
N HIS A 139 2.86 -1.32 11.72
CA HIS A 139 1.46 -1.76 11.71
C HIS A 139 0.94 -2.07 13.12
N GLU A 140 1.74 -2.70 13.97
CA GLU A 140 1.38 -3.01 15.36
C GLU A 140 1.13 -1.72 16.18
N ASN A 141 1.95 -0.70 15.99
CA ASN A 141 1.80 0.59 16.66
C ASN A 141 0.63 1.44 16.13
N ASN A 142 0.31 1.30 14.85
CA ASN A 142 -0.75 2.07 14.17
C ASN A 142 -1.52 1.20 13.18
N PRO A 143 -2.35 0.25 13.67
CA PRO A 143 -3.03 -0.71 12.83
C PRO A 143 -4.05 -0.05 11.91
N SER A 144 -3.95 -0.34 10.60
CA SER A 144 -4.90 0.07 9.56
C SER A 144 -5.40 1.51 9.68
N PRO A 145 -4.51 2.53 9.61
CA PRO A 145 -4.90 3.93 9.85
C PRO A 145 -5.82 4.52 8.77
N ALA A 146 -6.04 3.82 7.66
CA ALA A 146 -6.93 4.22 6.57
C ALA A 146 -7.82 3.04 6.09
N PRO A 147 -8.65 2.46 6.96
CA PRO A 147 -9.47 1.29 6.65
C PRO A 147 -10.55 1.57 5.60
#